data_4d703d94eca6ec9324b42ab6f40edac3
#
_entry.id   4d703d94eca6ec9324b42ab6f40edac3
#
_cell.length_a   1.000
_cell.length_b   1.000
_cell.length_c   1.000
_cell.angle_alpha   90.00
_cell.angle_beta   90.00
_cell.angle_gamma   90.00
#
_symmetry.space_group_name_H-M   'P 1'
#
loop_
_entity.id
_entity.type
_entity.pdbx_description
1 polymer ?
#
loop_
_entity_poly.entity_id
_entity_poly.type
_entity_poly.pdbx_seq_one_letter_code
_entity_poly.pdbx_strand_id
1 'polypeptide(L)'
;GVTKFAKGEVDDNENELPVKKGLNVYSQKFAEDHGKLCIIDEEGVTFTSHLDGSMHRFTAERSIDIQHAIGADIIIAFDECTSPTADYEYQKEASDRTHRWAKRSILAHKQNYEALKKQGLYGVVQGGRFMDLRQESARILSDMDFDGFGIGGSFSKDDLGDSLRVVNEILPADKPRHLLGIGEPEDIVQGVLQGCDTFDCVAPTRIGRTGTIYVMTGNMLTTPCGTFTYPETKKISLRNAQYKDDHSLLDPLSTGYVAGKYTKAYVAHLFRAGEILGPHLASIHNLHFIVNFTKNLREQLLTK
;
A
#
# COMPACT_ATOMS: atom_id res chain seq x y z
N GLY A 1 -1.87 7.18 1.92
CA GLY A 1 -2.43 8.35 2.20
C GLY A 1 -2.74 9.36 1.11
N VAL A 2 -2.71 10.59 1.52
CA VAL A 2 -3.06 11.78 0.70
C VAL A 2 -2.20 11.89 -0.57
N THR A 3 -0.96 11.45 -0.53
CA THR A 3 -0.01 11.47 -1.66
C THR A 3 -0.41 10.61 -2.85
N LYS A 4 -1.21 9.55 -2.67
CA LYS A 4 -1.64 8.69 -3.79
C LYS A 4 -2.82 9.28 -4.59
N PHE A 5 -3.61 10.16 -4.01
CA PHE A 5 -4.71 10.84 -4.71
C PHE A 5 -4.24 12.00 -5.60
N ALA A 6 -3.01 12.45 -5.45
CA ALA A 6 -2.45 13.57 -6.20
C ALA A 6 -1.84 13.19 -7.57
N LYS A 7 -1.79 11.90 -7.92
CA LYS A 7 -1.46 11.48 -9.28
C LYS A 7 -2.73 11.45 -10.14
N GLY A 8 -3.19 12.62 -10.57
CA GLY A 8 -3.93 12.73 -11.80
C GLY A 8 -3.10 12.11 -12.93
N GLU A 9 -3.75 11.48 -13.88
CA GLU A 9 -3.12 10.90 -15.07
C GLU A 9 -2.15 11.92 -15.66
N VAL A 10 -0.86 11.65 -15.54
CA VAL A 10 0.17 12.42 -16.26
C VAL A 10 0.16 11.86 -17.67
N ASP A 11 -0.28 12.67 -18.60
CA ASP A 11 -0.08 12.45 -20.02
C ASP A 11 1.43 12.34 -20.27
N ASP A 12 1.88 11.27 -20.95
CA ASP A 12 3.27 10.94 -21.24
C ASP A 12 3.91 11.92 -22.23
N ASN A 13 3.78 13.21 -22.03
CA ASN A 13 4.50 14.23 -22.79
C ASN A 13 5.50 14.96 -21.89
N GLU A 14 6.75 14.66 -22.16
CA GLU A 14 7.96 15.23 -21.59
C GLU A 14 7.88 16.76 -21.45
N ASN A 15 7.77 17.20 -20.20
CA ASN A 15 8.30 18.50 -19.76
C ASN A 15 8.59 18.39 -18.26
N GLU A 16 9.84 18.11 -17.94
CA GLU A 16 10.37 18.18 -16.59
C GLU A 16 10.22 19.62 -16.04
N LEU A 17 9.35 19.79 -15.06
CA LEU A 17 9.24 21.04 -14.31
C LEU A 17 10.29 21.04 -13.20
N PRO A 18 11.04 22.15 -13.00
CA PRO A 18 12.10 22.24 -12.01
C PRO A 18 11.55 22.14 -10.58
N VAL A 19 12.01 21.13 -9.85
CA VAL A 19 11.70 20.91 -8.43
C VAL A 19 12.38 21.99 -7.59
N LYS A 20 11.63 22.90 -6.97
CA LYS A 20 12.14 23.83 -5.95
C LYS A 20 12.07 23.20 -4.57
N LYS A 21 13.18 23.37 -3.80
CA LYS A 21 13.36 22.86 -2.43
C LYS A 21 12.23 23.30 -1.50
N GLY A 22 11.67 22.37 -0.73
CA GLY A 22 11.01 22.65 0.54
C GLY A 22 9.49 22.73 0.58
N LEU A 23 8.74 22.14 -0.39
CA LEU A 23 7.27 22.06 -0.27
C LEU A 23 6.74 20.70 -0.75
N ASN A 24 5.92 20.10 0.10
CA ASN A 24 5.28 18.81 -0.18
C ASN A 24 4.46 18.82 -1.47
N VAL A 25 4.81 17.92 -2.35
CA VAL A 25 4.03 17.11 -3.29
C VAL A 25 3.17 17.80 -4.33
N TYR A 26 2.73 19.01 -4.12
CA TYR A 26 2.10 19.80 -5.16
C TYR A 26 3.09 20.85 -5.62
N SER A 27 3.35 20.94 -6.93
CA SER A 27 4.19 22.03 -7.43
C SER A 27 3.64 23.34 -6.85
N GLN A 28 4.53 24.23 -6.46
CA GLN A 28 4.15 25.54 -5.95
C GLN A 28 3.16 26.24 -6.88
N LYS A 29 3.30 26.03 -8.18
CA LYS A 29 2.42 26.50 -9.24
C LYS A 29 1.01 25.90 -9.16
N PHE A 30 0.88 24.60 -8.85
CA PHE A 30 -0.46 23.97 -8.69
C PHE A 30 -1.17 24.48 -7.43
N ALA A 31 -0.42 24.72 -6.35
CA ALA A 31 -0.97 25.30 -5.11
C ALA A 31 -1.33 26.80 -5.26
N GLU A 32 -0.60 27.53 -6.09
CA GLU A 32 -0.90 28.93 -6.43
C GLU A 32 -2.15 29.05 -7.34
N ASP A 33 -2.31 28.12 -8.29
CA ASP A 33 -3.43 28.12 -9.24
C ASP A 33 -4.74 27.54 -8.64
N HIS A 34 -4.64 26.59 -7.67
CA HIS A 34 -5.79 25.85 -7.12
C HIS A 34 -5.95 26.00 -5.60
N GLY A 35 -5.16 26.84 -4.95
CA GLY A 35 -5.07 26.98 -3.50
C GLY A 35 -4.31 25.83 -2.83
N LYS A 36 -3.94 26.00 -1.56
CA LYS A 36 -3.28 24.95 -0.77
C LYS A 36 -4.28 23.86 -0.43
N LEU A 37 -4.21 22.72 -1.11
CA LEU A 37 -5.10 21.58 -0.86
C LEU A 37 -4.81 20.89 0.47
N CYS A 38 -3.58 21.05 1.02
CA CYS A 38 -3.17 20.46 2.28
C CYS A 38 -2.14 21.34 2.99
N ILE A 39 -2.33 21.56 4.28
CA ILE A 39 -1.40 22.25 5.17
C ILE A 39 -1.10 21.30 6.33
N ILE A 40 0.18 20.99 6.53
CA ILE A 40 0.68 20.16 7.62
C ILE A 40 1.38 21.07 8.63
N ASP A 41 1.04 20.93 9.89
CA ASP A 41 1.70 21.60 11.01
C ASP A 41 1.90 20.62 12.18
N GLU A 42 2.42 21.09 13.31
CA GLU A 42 2.69 20.24 14.47
C GLU A 42 1.43 19.58 15.05
N GLU A 43 0.30 20.26 14.97
CA GLU A 43 -0.95 19.78 15.54
C GLU A 43 -1.69 18.79 14.63
N GLY A 44 -1.44 18.81 13.32
CA GLY A 44 -2.12 17.92 12.39
C GLY A 44 -2.14 18.42 10.96
N VAL A 45 -3.18 18.05 10.22
CA VAL A 45 -3.34 18.31 8.79
C VAL A 45 -4.66 18.99 8.51
N THR A 46 -4.62 20.15 7.86
CA THR A 46 -5.81 20.79 7.28
C THR A 46 -5.82 20.52 5.78
N PHE A 47 -6.93 20.03 5.23
CA PHE A 47 -7.05 19.75 3.81
C PHE A 47 -8.44 20.12 3.28
N THR A 48 -8.50 20.34 1.97
CA THR A 48 -9.74 20.64 1.25
C THR A 48 -10.28 19.35 0.61
N SER A 49 -11.55 19.05 0.86
CA SER A 49 -12.25 17.94 0.22
C SER A 49 -12.32 18.17 -1.30
N HIS A 50 -11.93 17.18 -2.07
CA HIS A 50 -12.03 17.20 -3.53
C HIS A 50 -13.47 16.99 -4.04
N LEU A 51 -14.39 16.57 -3.15
CA LEU A 51 -15.77 16.30 -3.50
C LEU A 51 -16.63 17.57 -3.48
N ASP A 52 -16.46 18.40 -2.47
CA ASP A 52 -17.33 19.53 -2.18
C ASP A 52 -16.60 20.83 -1.81
N GLY A 53 -15.25 20.79 -1.76
CA GLY A 53 -14.44 21.96 -1.40
C GLY A 53 -14.44 22.28 0.10
N SER A 54 -15.08 21.50 0.95
CA SER A 54 -15.10 21.75 2.39
C SER A 54 -13.73 21.54 3.02
N MET A 55 -13.39 22.36 4.02
CA MET A 55 -12.14 22.25 4.77
C MET A 55 -12.30 21.29 5.95
N HIS A 56 -11.32 20.40 6.11
CA HIS A 56 -11.28 19.45 7.21
C HIS A 56 -9.96 19.57 7.96
N ARG A 57 -10.04 19.38 9.29
CA ARG A 57 -8.87 19.31 10.16
C ARG A 57 -8.77 17.93 10.78
N PHE A 58 -7.62 17.26 10.56
CA PHE A 58 -7.27 16.00 11.20
C PHE A 58 -6.09 16.21 12.15
N THR A 59 -6.25 15.75 13.36
CA THR A 59 -5.18 15.59 14.35
C THR A 59 -4.99 14.10 14.66
N ALA A 60 -3.97 13.75 15.41
CA ALA A 60 -3.75 12.38 15.85
C ALA A 60 -4.99 11.85 16.60
N GLU A 61 -5.55 12.63 17.52
CA GLU A 61 -6.74 12.27 18.29
C GLU A 61 -7.96 12.10 17.40
N ARG A 62 -8.20 13.08 16.50
CA ARG A 62 -9.35 13.02 15.59
C ARG A 62 -9.28 11.81 14.65
N SER A 63 -8.09 11.45 14.19
CA SER A 63 -7.89 10.24 13.37
C SER A 63 -8.26 8.98 14.14
N ILE A 64 -7.85 8.87 15.39
CA ILE A 64 -8.19 7.74 16.26
C ILE A 64 -9.68 7.68 16.55
N ASP A 65 -10.34 8.80 16.87
CA ASP A 65 -11.81 8.87 17.09
C ASP A 65 -12.58 8.35 15.87
N ILE A 66 -12.17 8.76 14.67
CA ILE A 66 -12.81 8.32 13.42
C ILE A 66 -12.63 6.81 13.24
N GLN A 67 -11.43 6.28 13.47
CA GLN A 67 -11.16 4.86 13.35
C GLN A 67 -11.92 4.03 14.41
N HIS A 68 -12.08 4.54 15.63
CA HIS A 68 -12.96 3.95 16.64
C HIS A 68 -14.41 3.88 16.17
N ALA A 69 -14.92 4.96 15.58
CA ALA A 69 -16.29 5.03 15.06
C ALA A 69 -16.52 4.08 13.85
N ILE A 70 -15.50 3.87 13.01
CA ILE A 70 -15.54 2.90 11.91
C ILE A 70 -15.58 1.47 12.46
N GLY A 71 -14.92 1.20 13.59
CA GLY A 71 -14.94 -0.10 14.28
C GLY A 71 -14.06 -1.17 13.61
N ALA A 72 -12.99 -0.79 12.91
CA ALA A 72 -12.03 -1.74 12.35
C ALA A 72 -11.26 -2.48 13.47
N ASP A 73 -10.90 -3.75 13.25
CA ASP A 73 -10.15 -4.55 14.25
C ASP A 73 -8.71 -4.05 14.42
N ILE A 74 -8.12 -3.49 13.36
CA ILE A 74 -6.79 -2.88 13.36
C ILE A 74 -6.92 -1.44 12.93
N ILE A 75 -6.37 -0.53 13.74
CA ILE A 75 -6.33 0.91 13.48
C ILE A 75 -4.87 1.38 13.41
N ILE A 76 -4.64 2.48 12.71
CA ILE A 76 -3.29 2.96 12.40
C ILE A 76 -3.07 4.33 13.06
N ALA A 77 -1.94 4.49 13.72
CA ALA A 77 -1.53 5.77 14.29
C ALA A 77 -1.40 6.83 13.18
N PHE A 78 -1.72 8.07 13.52
CA PHE A 78 -1.63 9.18 12.58
C PHE A 78 -0.17 9.48 12.24
N ASP A 79 0.16 9.55 10.94
CA ASP A 79 1.52 9.69 10.45
C ASP A 79 1.62 10.67 9.28
N GLU A 80 2.82 11.13 9.00
CA GLU A 80 3.14 11.91 7.81
C GLU A 80 3.92 11.07 6.79
N CYS A 81 3.23 10.63 5.73
CA CYS A 81 3.85 9.97 4.60
C CYS A 81 4.37 11.01 3.59
N THR A 82 5.69 11.13 3.50
CA THR A 82 6.35 12.12 2.66
C THR A 82 6.48 11.68 1.19
N SER A 83 6.83 12.63 0.31
CA SER A 83 7.21 12.31 -1.07
C SER A 83 8.49 11.49 -1.12
N PRO A 84 8.62 10.52 -2.08
CA PRO A 84 9.88 9.80 -2.29
C PRO A 84 11.05 10.71 -2.72
N THR A 85 10.75 11.90 -3.22
CA THR A 85 11.73 12.91 -3.66
C THR A 85 12.06 13.94 -2.58
N ALA A 86 11.45 13.86 -1.39
CA ALA A 86 11.76 14.75 -0.29
C ALA A 86 13.22 14.61 0.14
N ASP A 87 13.85 15.74 0.50
CA ASP A 87 15.22 15.74 0.98
C ASP A 87 15.33 15.15 2.40
N TYR A 88 16.55 14.92 2.84
CA TYR A 88 16.82 14.31 4.14
C TYR A 88 16.27 15.11 5.31
N GLU A 89 16.46 16.42 5.31
CA GLU A 89 16.04 17.31 6.40
C GLU A 89 14.52 17.28 6.58
N TYR A 90 13.78 17.34 5.46
CA TYR A 90 12.32 17.25 5.52
C TYR A 90 11.86 15.86 5.94
N GLN A 91 12.51 14.79 5.44
CA GLN A 91 12.19 13.41 5.84
C GLN A 91 12.41 13.22 7.34
N LYS A 92 13.47 13.79 7.89
CA LYS A 92 13.75 13.74 9.33
C LYS A 92 12.69 14.49 10.13
N GLU A 93 12.35 15.71 9.74
CA GLU A 93 11.33 16.51 10.42
C GLU A 93 9.96 15.80 10.42
N ALA A 94 9.55 15.27 9.28
CA ALA A 94 8.30 14.53 9.14
C ALA A 94 8.28 13.24 9.97
N SER A 95 9.42 12.54 10.04
CA SER A 95 9.58 11.35 10.88
C SER A 95 9.46 11.71 12.37
N ASP A 96 10.14 12.78 12.81
CA ASP A 96 10.07 13.26 14.19
C ASP A 96 8.65 13.70 14.58
N ARG A 97 7.92 14.35 13.66
CA ARG A 97 6.50 14.71 13.83
C ARG A 97 5.63 13.47 13.92
N THR A 98 5.85 12.48 13.06
CA THR A 98 5.17 11.19 13.12
C THR A 98 5.35 10.51 14.46
N HIS A 99 6.55 10.54 15.07
CA HIS A 99 6.78 9.97 16.41
C HIS A 99 6.01 10.73 17.51
N ARG A 100 5.87 12.04 17.41
CA ARG A 100 5.06 12.84 18.34
C ARG A 100 3.57 12.53 18.18
N TRP A 101 3.07 12.42 16.95
CA TRP A 101 1.69 12.01 16.65
C TRP A 101 1.41 10.57 17.05
N ALA A 102 2.37 9.66 16.94
CA ALA A 102 2.28 8.29 17.42
C ALA A 102 1.99 8.23 18.93
N LYS A 103 2.71 9.01 19.73
CA LYS A 103 2.46 9.13 21.18
C LYS A 103 1.04 9.66 21.48
N ARG A 104 0.60 10.68 20.76
CA ARG A 104 -0.75 11.25 20.89
C ARG A 104 -1.83 10.24 20.49
N SER A 105 -1.59 9.46 19.42
CA SER A 105 -2.49 8.39 18.99
C SER A 105 -2.66 7.31 20.05
N ILE A 106 -1.56 6.86 20.69
CA ILE A 106 -1.62 5.91 21.82
C ILE A 106 -2.44 6.46 22.97
N LEU A 107 -2.21 7.72 23.36
CA LEU A 107 -2.94 8.34 24.45
C LEU A 107 -4.44 8.44 24.15
N ALA A 108 -4.81 8.85 22.94
CA ALA A 108 -6.20 8.92 22.50
C ALA A 108 -6.86 7.54 22.49
N HIS A 109 -6.16 6.51 21.97
CA HIS A 109 -6.67 5.14 21.95
C HIS A 109 -6.91 4.60 23.36
N LYS A 110 -5.98 4.82 24.29
CA LYS A 110 -6.09 4.38 25.70
C LYS A 110 -7.23 5.04 26.48
N GLN A 111 -7.73 6.19 26.04
CA GLN A 111 -8.88 6.83 26.67
C GLN A 111 -10.21 6.14 26.33
N ASN A 112 -10.28 5.34 25.27
CA ASN A 112 -11.49 4.61 24.89
C ASN A 112 -11.38 3.13 25.29
N TYR A 113 -11.83 2.79 26.48
CA TYR A 113 -11.75 1.45 27.05
C TYR A 113 -12.44 0.36 26.19
N GLU A 114 -13.56 0.69 25.54
CA GLU A 114 -14.28 -0.27 24.70
C GLU A 114 -13.55 -0.52 23.37
N ALA A 115 -12.92 0.49 22.80
CA ALA A 115 -12.07 0.34 21.62
C ALA A 115 -10.78 -0.43 21.94
N LEU A 116 -10.16 -0.13 23.08
CA LEU A 116 -8.93 -0.78 23.56
C LEU A 116 -9.08 -2.31 23.68
N LYS A 117 -10.27 -2.81 23.97
CA LYS A 117 -10.56 -4.25 24.05
C LYS A 117 -10.75 -4.94 22.72
N LYS A 118 -11.05 -4.19 21.67
CA LYS A 118 -11.53 -4.73 20.37
C LYS A 118 -10.63 -4.38 19.21
N GLN A 119 -9.81 -3.33 19.32
CA GLN A 119 -9.02 -2.79 18.23
C GLN A 119 -7.56 -2.74 18.62
N GLY A 120 -6.70 -3.32 17.76
CA GLY A 120 -5.26 -3.19 17.89
C GLY A 120 -4.74 -1.92 17.19
N LEU A 121 -3.87 -1.17 17.87
CA LEU A 121 -3.27 0.05 17.32
C LEU A 121 -1.86 -0.24 16.78
N TYR A 122 -1.63 0.08 15.50
CA TYR A 122 -0.33 -0.07 14.85
C TYR A 122 0.40 1.28 14.72
N GLY A 123 1.68 1.30 15.09
CA GLY A 123 2.58 2.42 14.81
C GLY A 123 3.12 2.36 13.38
N VAL A 124 3.46 3.50 12.78
CA VAL A 124 3.93 3.56 11.39
C VAL A 124 5.39 3.98 11.31
N VAL A 125 6.25 3.08 10.83
CA VAL A 125 7.65 3.37 10.57
C VAL A 125 7.75 4.21 9.29
N GLN A 126 8.35 5.39 9.39
CA GLN A 126 8.64 6.31 8.30
C GLN A 126 10.18 6.43 8.07
N GLY A 127 10.64 7.41 7.30
CA GLY A 127 12.06 7.66 7.01
C GLY A 127 12.40 7.61 5.51
N GLY A 128 11.39 7.44 4.65
CA GLY A 128 11.55 7.45 3.20
C GLY A 128 12.59 6.44 2.71
N ARG A 129 13.53 6.88 1.88
CA ARG A 129 14.64 6.08 1.34
C ARG A 129 15.89 6.06 2.24
N PHE A 130 15.89 6.77 3.36
CA PHE A 130 17.06 6.92 4.23
C PHE A 130 17.05 5.84 5.30
N MET A 131 18.00 4.91 5.23
CA MET A 131 18.05 3.73 6.09
C MET A 131 18.30 4.07 7.55
N ASP A 132 19.08 5.10 7.84
CA ASP A 132 19.33 5.62 9.19
C ASP A 132 18.05 6.16 9.84
N LEU A 133 17.26 6.95 9.10
CA LEU A 133 15.97 7.45 9.59
C LEU A 133 14.96 6.30 9.81
N ARG A 134 14.96 5.27 8.94
CA ARG A 134 14.13 4.09 9.12
C ARG A 134 14.51 3.30 10.38
N GLN A 135 15.80 3.13 10.61
CA GLN A 135 16.30 2.47 11.82
C GLN A 135 15.96 3.26 13.08
N GLU A 136 16.12 4.59 13.04
CA GLU A 136 15.76 5.47 14.15
C GLU A 136 14.26 5.38 14.44
N SER A 137 13.42 5.46 13.40
CA SER A 137 11.97 5.35 13.52
C SER A 137 11.56 3.98 14.10
N ALA A 138 12.15 2.88 13.61
CA ALA A 138 11.87 1.55 14.12
C ALA A 138 12.24 1.41 15.61
N ARG A 139 13.40 1.94 16.05
CA ARG A 139 13.80 1.93 17.47
C ARG A 139 12.83 2.73 18.35
N ILE A 140 12.51 3.95 17.94
CA ILE A 140 11.61 4.82 18.71
C ILE A 140 10.21 4.18 18.86
N LEU A 141 9.68 3.60 17.77
CA LEU A 141 8.35 3.00 17.79
C LEU A 141 8.34 1.65 18.51
N SER A 142 9.42 0.86 18.46
CA SER A 142 9.52 -0.41 19.19
C SER A 142 9.43 -0.23 20.71
N ASP A 143 9.87 0.92 21.22
CA ASP A 143 9.78 1.28 22.65
C ASP A 143 8.38 1.82 23.04
N MET A 144 7.47 1.99 22.10
CA MET A 144 6.11 2.45 22.33
C MET A 144 5.13 1.26 22.46
N ASP A 145 4.03 1.49 23.14
CA ASP A 145 3.00 0.48 23.42
C ASP A 145 2.04 0.32 22.23
N PHE A 146 2.54 -0.23 21.11
CA PHE A 146 1.76 -0.60 19.96
C PHE A 146 1.50 -2.11 19.91
N ASP A 147 0.35 -2.52 19.34
CA ASP A 147 0.00 -3.92 19.14
C ASP A 147 0.67 -4.51 17.89
N GLY A 148 1.10 -3.67 16.96
CA GLY A 148 1.79 -4.03 15.74
C GLY A 148 2.40 -2.83 15.04
N PHE A 149 3.00 -3.05 13.87
CA PHE A 149 3.72 -1.99 13.16
C PHE A 149 3.35 -1.99 11.67
N GLY A 150 3.03 -0.81 11.15
CA GLY A 150 2.96 -0.52 9.73
C GLY A 150 4.32 -0.08 9.20
N ILE A 151 4.79 -0.67 8.12
CA ILE A 151 6.01 -0.23 7.43
C ILE A 151 5.57 0.66 6.29
N GLY A 152 5.68 1.96 6.52
CA GLY A 152 5.32 3.01 5.58
C GLY A 152 6.53 3.62 4.88
N GLY A 153 6.29 4.77 4.26
CA GLY A 153 7.28 5.55 3.55
C GLY A 153 7.33 5.23 2.07
N SER A 154 7.86 6.20 1.34
CA SER A 154 8.03 6.10 -0.10
C SER A 154 9.47 5.71 -0.41
N PHE A 155 9.68 4.51 -0.89
CA PHE A 155 10.96 3.99 -1.36
C PHE A 155 10.77 3.31 -2.72
N SER A 156 11.86 3.11 -3.45
CA SER A 156 11.82 2.44 -4.75
C SER A 156 11.62 0.94 -4.58
N LYS A 157 11.23 0.24 -5.67
CA LYS A 157 11.17 -1.22 -5.66
C LYS A 157 12.53 -1.86 -5.40
N ASP A 158 13.60 -1.22 -5.88
CA ASP A 158 14.97 -1.71 -5.72
C ASP A 158 15.43 -1.63 -4.26
N ASP A 159 14.94 -0.64 -3.50
CA ASP A 159 15.26 -0.45 -2.09
C ASP A 159 14.36 -1.27 -1.14
N LEU A 160 13.34 -1.94 -1.65
CA LEU A 160 12.31 -2.63 -0.84
C LEU A 160 12.94 -3.63 0.13
N GLY A 161 13.77 -4.54 -0.36
CA GLY A 161 14.38 -5.61 0.44
C GLY A 161 15.22 -5.05 1.59
N ASP A 162 16.11 -4.11 1.33
CA ASP A 162 16.97 -3.51 2.34
C ASP A 162 16.19 -2.64 3.32
N SER A 163 15.20 -1.89 2.84
CA SER A 163 14.32 -1.09 3.69
C SER A 163 13.54 -1.93 4.69
N LEU A 164 13.03 -3.08 4.27
CA LEU A 164 12.32 -4.00 5.15
C LEU A 164 13.26 -4.71 6.12
N ARG A 165 14.43 -5.16 5.65
CA ARG A 165 15.42 -5.85 6.48
C ARG A 165 15.85 -4.98 7.64
N VAL A 166 16.30 -3.75 7.40
CA VAL A 166 16.82 -2.86 8.46
C VAL A 166 15.76 -2.48 9.50
N VAL A 167 14.48 -2.44 9.10
CA VAL A 167 13.37 -2.18 10.01
C VAL A 167 13.01 -3.43 10.81
N ASN A 168 12.86 -4.58 10.14
CA ASN A 168 12.39 -5.81 10.77
C ASN A 168 13.44 -6.49 11.66
N GLU A 169 14.74 -6.17 11.51
CA GLU A 169 15.79 -6.53 12.45
C GLU A 169 15.65 -5.80 13.81
N ILE A 170 14.92 -4.69 13.86
CA ILE A 170 14.74 -3.86 15.06
C ILE A 170 13.38 -4.09 15.70
N LEU A 171 12.32 -4.16 14.89
CA LEU A 171 10.95 -4.33 15.39
C LEU A 171 10.78 -5.66 16.13
N PRO A 172 9.99 -5.71 17.23
CA PRO A 172 9.68 -6.93 17.96
C PRO A 172 9.15 -8.05 17.05
N ALA A 173 9.74 -9.25 17.16
CA ALA A 173 9.38 -10.39 16.32
C ALA A 173 8.03 -11.02 16.67
N ASP A 174 7.54 -10.77 17.88
CA ASP A 174 6.26 -11.24 18.42
C ASP A 174 5.07 -10.33 18.10
N LYS A 175 5.32 -9.18 17.44
CA LYS A 175 4.28 -8.24 17.03
C LYS A 175 4.12 -8.24 15.51
N PRO A 176 2.88 -8.21 14.99
CA PRO A 176 2.63 -8.23 13.55
C PRO A 176 3.20 -7.00 12.84
N ARG A 177 3.67 -7.22 11.62
CA ARG A 177 4.30 -6.24 10.74
C ARG A 177 3.53 -6.16 9.43
N HIS A 178 2.99 -4.99 9.15
CA HIS A 178 2.14 -4.74 7.99
C HIS A 178 2.87 -3.88 6.96
N LEU A 179 3.02 -4.37 5.74
CA LEU A 179 3.62 -3.60 4.65
C LEU A 179 2.57 -2.75 3.94
N LEU A 180 2.64 -1.43 4.12
CA LEU A 180 1.63 -0.48 3.68
C LEU A 180 1.68 -0.20 2.17
N GLY A 181 0.58 -0.51 1.49
CA GLY A 181 0.32 -0.10 0.11
C GLY A 181 1.15 -0.79 -0.97
N ILE A 182 1.84 -1.89 -0.66
CA ILE A 182 2.66 -2.69 -1.57
C ILE A 182 2.15 -4.13 -1.54
N GLY A 183 1.90 -4.72 -2.73
CA GLY A 183 1.29 -6.06 -2.79
C GLY A 183 1.21 -6.61 -4.21
N GLU A 184 2.18 -6.34 -5.06
CA GLU A 184 2.41 -7.15 -6.26
C GLU A 184 2.98 -8.51 -5.85
N PRO A 185 2.77 -9.60 -6.61
CA PRO A 185 3.22 -10.93 -6.20
C PRO A 185 4.68 -11.03 -5.77
N GLU A 186 5.59 -10.44 -6.56
CA GLU A 186 7.02 -10.44 -6.23
C GLU A 186 7.34 -9.61 -4.97
N ASP A 187 6.64 -8.48 -4.80
CA ASP A 187 6.81 -7.61 -3.62
C ASP A 187 6.33 -8.32 -2.34
N ILE A 188 5.24 -9.12 -2.43
CA ILE A 188 4.75 -9.96 -1.32
C ILE A 188 5.80 -11.01 -0.95
N VAL A 189 6.39 -11.69 -1.94
CA VAL A 189 7.48 -12.65 -1.69
C VAL A 189 8.63 -12.00 -0.95
N GLN A 190 9.08 -10.83 -1.40
CA GLN A 190 10.14 -10.07 -0.72
C GLN A 190 9.72 -9.65 0.69
N GLY A 191 8.49 -9.14 0.85
CA GLY A 191 7.96 -8.77 2.16
C GLY A 191 7.95 -9.93 3.14
N VAL A 192 7.45 -11.09 2.73
CA VAL A 192 7.43 -12.32 3.56
C VAL A 192 8.85 -12.77 3.92
N LEU A 193 9.80 -12.75 2.97
CA LEU A 193 11.20 -13.08 3.23
C LEU A 193 11.85 -12.17 4.27
N GLN A 194 11.45 -10.93 4.31
CA GLN A 194 11.94 -9.93 5.26
C GLN A 194 11.10 -9.82 6.54
N GLY A 195 10.13 -10.72 6.75
CA GLY A 195 9.36 -10.82 8.00
C GLY A 195 8.12 -9.92 8.08
N CYS A 196 7.51 -9.57 6.95
CA CYS A 196 6.19 -8.93 6.93
C CYS A 196 5.09 -10.00 6.98
N ASP A 197 4.04 -9.75 7.78
CA ASP A 197 2.95 -10.68 8.05
C ASP A 197 1.71 -10.38 7.21
N THR A 198 1.43 -9.10 6.96
CA THR A 198 0.21 -8.66 6.27
C THR A 198 0.51 -7.53 5.28
N PHE A 199 -0.39 -7.39 4.29
CA PHE A 199 -0.21 -6.48 3.14
C PHE A 199 -1.53 -5.81 2.78
N ASP A 200 -1.49 -4.59 2.29
CA ASP A 200 -2.58 -3.96 1.58
C ASP A 200 -2.10 -3.45 0.22
N CYS A 201 -2.94 -3.56 -0.81
CA CYS A 201 -2.62 -3.01 -2.12
C CYS A 201 -3.86 -2.79 -2.98
N VAL A 202 -3.91 -1.64 -3.65
CA VAL A 202 -4.96 -1.34 -4.62
C VAL A 202 -4.69 -1.92 -6.02
N ALA A 203 -3.47 -2.43 -6.28
CA ALA A 203 -3.06 -2.90 -7.60
C ALA A 203 -4.02 -3.93 -8.20
N PRO A 204 -4.46 -4.98 -7.48
CA PRO A 204 -5.32 -6.00 -8.06
C PRO A 204 -6.59 -5.44 -8.70
N THR A 205 -7.31 -4.58 -7.98
CA THR A 205 -8.54 -3.96 -8.49
C THR A 205 -8.26 -2.83 -9.47
N ARG A 206 -7.22 -2.02 -9.23
CA ARG A 206 -6.85 -0.90 -10.12
C ARG A 206 -6.50 -1.40 -11.52
N ILE A 207 -5.61 -2.38 -11.65
CA ILE A 207 -5.25 -2.95 -12.96
C ILE A 207 -6.41 -3.75 -13.57
N GLY A 208 -7.21 -4.44 -12.74
CA GLY A 208 -8.42 -5.14 -13.18
C GLY A 208 -9.41 -4.21 -13.88
N ARG A 209 -9.65 -3.02 -13.32
CA ARG A 209 -10.52 -2.00 -13.93
C ARG A 209 -10.05 -1.52 -15.31
N THR A 210 -8.75 -1.60 -15.60
CA THR A 210 -8.17 -1.22 -16.90
C THR A 210 -7.96 -2.42 -17.84
N GLY A 211 -8.36 -3.63 -17.45
CA GLY A 211 -8.31 -4.83 -18.29
C GLY A 211 -7.02 -5.63 -18.16
N THR A 212 -6.21 -5.36 -17.15
CA THR A 212 -5.01 -6.13 -16.86
C THR A 212 -5.28 -7.15 -15.75
N ILE A 213 -4.85 -8.39 -15.96
CA ILE A 213 -4.99 -9.46 -14.98
C ILE A 213 -3.66 -10.13 -14.67
N TYR A 214 -3.55 -10.71 -13.48
CA TYR A 214 -2.49 -11.63 -13.12
C TYR A 214 -2.79 -13.03 -13.68
N VAL A 215 -1.79 -13.73 -14.17
CA VAL A 215 -1.90 -15.14 -14.56
C VAL A 215 -0.64 -15.90 -14.15
N MET A 216 -0.78 -17.19 -13.85
CA MET A 216 0.34 -18.09 -13.63
C MET A 216 0.95 -18.54 -14.96
N THR A 217 2.29 -18.67 -15.00
CA THR A 217 2.98 -19.18 -16.22
C THR A 217 3.04 -20.69 -16.28
N GLY A 218 2.80 -21.38 -15.17
CA GLY A 218 2.98 -22.83 -15.01
C GLY A 218 4.35 -23.20 -14.42
N ASN A 219 5.29 -22.28 -14.37
CA ASN A 219 6.59 -22.50 -13.72
C ASN A 219 6.49 -22.23 -12.21
N MET A 220 7.39 -22.87 -11.46
CA MET A 220 7.59 -22.58 -10.05
C MET A 220 8.95 -21.95 -9.84
N LEU A 221 8.99 -20.88 -9.05
CA LEU A 221 10.22 -20.22 -8.61
C LEU A 221 10.51 -20.61 -7.16
N THR A 222 11.79 -20.66 -6.83
CA THR A 222 12.25 -20.90 -5.45
C THR A 222 12.96 -19.67 -4.94
N THR A 223 12.71 -19.27 -3.71
CA THR A 223 13.39 -18.15 -3.08
C THR A 223 14.90 -18.42 -2.99
N PRO A 224 15.76 -17.39 -3.04
CA PRO A 224 17.24 -17.57 -3.02
C PRO A 224 17.74 -18.39 -1.83
N CYS A 225 17.09 -18.29 -0.68
CA CYS A 225 17.43 -19.07 0.53
C CYS A 225 16.72 -20.42 0.61
N GLY A 226 15.94 -20.83 -0.42
CA GLY A 226 15.19 -22.08 -0.42
C GLY A 226 14.04 -22.14 0.59
N THR A 227 13.61 -20.99 1.12
CA THR A 227 12.59 -20.91 2.17
C THR A 227 11.25 -21.45 1.71
N PHE A 228 10.80 -21.07 0.50
CA PHE A 228 9.57 -21.56 -0.10
C PHE A 228 9.60 -21.47 -1.63
N THR A 229 8.64 -22.14 -2.28
CA THR A 229 8.40 -22.05 -3.71
C THR A 229 7.10 -21.29 -3.98
N TYR A 230 7.03 -20.61 -5.11
CA TYR A 230 5.84 -19.85 -5.51
C TYR A 230 5.66 -19.89 -7.03
N PRO A 231 4.41 -19.78 -7.54
CA PRO A 231 4.18 -19.78 -8.96
C PRO A 231 4.77 -18.52 -9.60
N GLU A 232 5.50 -18.71 -10.71
CA GLU A 232 5.88 -17.59 -11.54
C GLU A 232 4.62 -16.92 -12.11
N THR A 233 4.57 -15.59 -12.03
CA THR A 233 3.40 -14.80 -12.39
C THR A 233 3.71 -13.82 -13.50
N LYS A 234 2.71 -13.45 -14.28
CA LYS A 234 2.79 -12.36 -15.24
C LYS A 234 1.49 -11.57 -15.31
N LYS A 235 1.57 -10.36 -15.84
CA LYS A 235 0.40 -9.54 -16.15
C LYS A 235 0.10 -9.64 -17.64
N ILE A 236 -1.17 -9.81 -17.98
CA ILE A 236 -1.65 -9.73 -19.36
C ILE A 236 -2.73 -8.66 -19.47
N SER A 237 -2.67 -7.85 -20.52
CA SER A 237 -3.72 -6.89 -20.83
C SER A 237 -4.72 -7.50 -21.82
N LEU A 238 -5.93 -7.75 -21.37
CA LEU A 238 -7.03 -8.31 -22.18
C LEU A 238 -7.50 -7.37 -23.30
N ARG A 239 -7.06 -6.12 -23.29
CA ARG A 239 -7.31 -5.16 -24.38
C ARG A 239 -6.45 -5.44 -25.62
N ASN A 240 -5.38 -6.21 -25.50
CA ASN A 240 -4.51 -6.56 -26.62
C ASN A 240 -5.28 -7.39 -27.65
N ALA A 241 -5.04 -7.11 -28.93
CA ALA A 241 -5.74 -7.73 -30.06
C ALA A 241 -5.61 -9.27 -30.11
N GLN A 242 -4.49 -9.80 -29.62
CA GLN A 242 -4.25 -11.25 -29.55
C GLN A 242 -5.30 -12.03 -28.75
N TYR A 243 -6.00 -11.38 -27.80
CA TYR A 243 -7.03 -12.04 -26.99
C TYR A 243 -8.44 -11.95 -27.59
N LYS A 244 -8.58 -11.33 -28.79
CA LYS A 244 -9.89 -11.17 -29.42
C LYS A 244 -10.60 -12.50 -29.68
N ASP A 245 -9.82 -13.47 -30.12
CA ASP A 245 -10.31 -14.79 -30.53
C ASP A 245 -9.66 -15.92 -29.67
N ASP A 246 -9.08 -15.57 -28.52
CA ASP A 246 -8.52 -16.55 -27.58
C ASP A 246 -9.64 -17.12 -26.68
N HIS A 247 -10.19 -18.26 -27.08
CA HIS A 247 -11.23 -18.98 -26.37
C HIS A 247 -10.71 -19.84 -25.20
N SER A 248 -9.43 -19.79 -24.86
CA SER A 248 -8.92 -20.43 -23.65
C SER A 248 -9.45 -19.76 -22.40
N LEU A 249 -9.49 -20.51 -21.29
CA LEU A 249 -9.90 -19.98 -20.00
C LEU A 249 -9.02 -18.79 -19.58
N LEU A 250 -9.59 -17.92 -18.77
CA LEU A 250 -8.93 -16.68 -18.34
C LEU A 250 -7.57 -16.96 -17.68
N ASP A 251 -7.53 -17.91 -16.76
CA ASP A 251 -6.31 -18.49 -16.19
C ASP A 251 -6.56 -19.98 -15.85
N PRO A 252 -6.12 -20.92 -16.68
CA PRO A 252 -6.38 -22.36 -16.47
C PRO A 252 -5.77 -22.94 -15.18
N LEU A 253 -4.76 -22.26 -14.62
CA LEU A 253 -4.04 -22.70 -13.42
C LEU A 253 -4.65 -22.13 -12.13
N SER A 254 -5.54 -21.16 -12.22
CA SER A 254 -6.22 -20.56 -11.09
C SER A 254 -7.47 -21.35 -10.71
N THR A 255 -7.69 -21.54 -9.41
CA THR A 255 -8.90 -22.17 -8.85
C THR A 255 -10.08 -21.21 -8.74
N GLY A 256 -9.90 -19.94 -9.15
CA GLY A 256 -10.92 -18.91 -9.03
C GLY A 256 -12.12 -19.15 -9.93
N TYR A 257 -13.32 -18.85 -9.43
CA TYR A 257 -14.57 -18.98 -10.17
C TYR A 257 -14.52 -18.30 -11.56
N VAL A 258 -14.00 -17.08 -11.63
CA VAL A 258 -13.90 -16.32 -12.88
C VAL A 258 -12.90 -16.98 -13.84
N ALA A 259 -11.75 -17.40 -13.32
CA ALA A 259 -10.68 -18.02 -14.09
C ALA A 259 -11.10 -19.30 -14.81
N GLY A 260 -11.90 -20.14 -14.13
CA GLY A 260 -12.36 -21.42 -14.65
C GLY A 260 -13.68 -21.37 -15.46
N LYS A 261 -14.35 -20.22 -15.52
CA LYS A 261 -15.65 -20.08 -16.19
C LYS A 261 -15.63 -19.22 -17.43
N TYR A 262 -14.81 -18.18 -17.47
CA TYR A 262 -14.80 -17.20 -18.55
C TYR A 262 -13.55 -17.33 -19.41
N THR A 263 -13.71 -17.09 -20.72
CA THR A 263 -12.57 -17.08 -21.67
C THR A 263 -11.95 -15.71 -21.78
N LYS A 264 -10.69 -15.67 -22.21
CA LYS A 264 -9.98 -14.41 -22.50
C LYS A 264 -10.73 -13.61 -23.57
N ALA A 265 -11.19 -14.26 -24.65
CA ALA A 265 -11.95 -13.62 -25.72
C ALA A 265 -13.24 -12.95 -25.19
N TYR A 266 -13.98 -13.62 -24.30
CA TYR A 266 -15.20 -13.05 -23.74
C TYR A 266 -14.91 -11.80 -22.89
N VAL A 267 -13.98 -11.88 -21.96
CA VAL A 267 -13.65 -10.73 -21.11
C VAL A 267 -13.02 -9.60 -21.94
N ALA A 268 -12.17 -9.92 -22.91
CA ALA A 268 -11.62 -8.95 -23.88
C ALA A 268 -12.73 -8.27 -24.70
N HIS A 269 -13.78 -9.00 -25.07
CA HIS A 269 -14.97 -8.42 -25.74
C HIS A 269 -15.68 -7.41 -24.83
N LEU A 270 -15.90 -7.75 -23.55
CA LEU A 270 -16.57 -6.84 -22.60
C LEU A 270 -15.81 -5.52 -22.48
N PHE A 271 -14.46 -5.54 -22.41
CA PHE A 271 -13.65 -4.33 -22.37
C PHE A 271 -13.76 -3.50 -23.65
N ARG A 272 -13.82 -4.15 -24.83
CA ARG A 272 -14.01 -3.45 -26.11
C ARG A 272 -15.40 -2.86 -26.25
N ALA A 273 -16.42 -3.57 -25.75
CA ALA A 273 -17.81 -3.10 -25.76
C ALA A 273 -18.10 -2.02 -24.70
N GLY A 274 -17.14 -1.75 -23.78
CA GLY A 274 -17.36 -0.79 -22.69
C GLY A 274 -18.29 -1.30 -21.59
N GLU A 275 -18.50 -2.62 -21.51
CA GLU A 275 -19.39 -3.26 -20.53
C GLU A 275 -18.73 -3.29 -19.13
N ILE A 276 -19.46 -2.82 -18.11
CA ILE A 276 -18.97 -2.78 -16.72
C ILE A 276 -18.62 -4.16 -16.17
N LEU A 277 -19.21 -5.23 -16.72
CA LEU A 277 -18.91 -6.59 -16.33
C LEU A 277 -17.46 -6.97 -16.60
N GLY A 278 -16.79 -6.41 -17.61
CA GLY A 278 -15.38 -6.65 -17.90
C GLY A 278 -14.46 -6.27 -16.73
N PRO A 279 -14.43 -4.98 -16.30
CA PRO A 279 -13.74 -4.54 -15.09
C PRO A 279 -14.10 -5.32 -13.83
N HIS A 280 -15.37 -5.69 -13.68
CA HIS A 280 -15.84 -6.45 -12.53
C HIS A 280 -15.22 -7.87 -12.48
N LEU A 281 -15.30 -8.62 -13.57
CA LEU A 281 -14.72 -9.96 -13.65
C LEU A 281 -13.20 -9.95 -13.49
N ALA A 282 -12.51 -9.00 -14.12
CA ALA A 282 -11.06 -8.87 -13.99
C ALA A 282 -10.63 -8.53 -12.55
N SER A 283 -11.40 -7.67 -11.85
CA SER A 283 -11.13 -7.34 -10.44
C SER A 283 -11.35 -8.54 -9.52
N ILE A 284 -12.45 -9.29 -9.69
CA ILE A 284 -12.70 -10.52 -8.92
C ILE A 284 -11.59 -11.54 -9.14
N HIS A 285 -11.16 -11.73 -10.39
CA HIS A 285 -10.05 -12.63 -10.71
C HIS A 285 -8.77 -12.23 -10.01
N ASN A 286 -8.38 -10.96 -10.11
CA ASN A 286 -7.16 -10.46 -9.50
C ASN A 286 -7.18 -10.53 -7.96
N LEU A 287 -8.32 -10.25 -7.33
CA LEU A 287 -8.48 -10.41 -5.87
C LEU A 287 -8.33 -11.88 -5.46
N HIS A 288 -9.02 -12.80 -6.16
CA HIS A 288 -8.87 -14.22 -5.88
C HIS A 288 -7.43 -14.68 -6.05
N PHE A 289 -6.77 -14.23 -7.14
CA PHE A 289 -5.37 -14.54 -7.42
C PHE A 289 -4.46 -14.17 -6.26
N ILE A 290 -4.47 -12.88 -5.85
CA ILE A 290 -3.54 -12.37 -4.84
C ILE A 290 -3.79 -12.97 -3.45
N VAL A 291 -5.06 -13.18 -3.09
CA VAL A 291 -5.43 -13.80 -1.80
C VAL A 291 -4.93 -15.26 -1.75
N ASN A 292 -5.14 -16.05 -2.81
CA ASN A 292 -4.64 -17.42 -2.86
C ASN A 292 -3.11 -17.49 -2.94
N PHE A 293 -2.49 -16.56 -3.66
CA PHE A 293 -1.02 -16.46 -3.71
C PHE A 293 -0.45 -16.30 -2.30
N THR A 294 -0.96 -15.33 -1.55
CA THR A 294 -0.53 -15.08 -0.16
C THR A 294 -0.85 -16.25 0.77
N LYS A 295 -2.04 -16.88 0.59
CA LYS A 295 -2.41 -18.06 1.37
C LYS A 295 -1.44 -19.22 1.16
N ASN A 296 -1.06 -19.49 -0.09
CA ASN A 296 -0.11 -20.56 -0.42
C ASN A 296 1.27 -20.31 0.21
N LEU A 297 1.76 -19.06 0.22
CA LEU A 297 3.00 -18.71 0.91
C LEU A 297 2.88 -18.96 2.42
N ARG A 298 1.78 -18.53 3.03
CA ARG A 298 1.51 -18.75 4.47
C ARG A 298 1.47 -20.24 4.83
N GLU A 299 0.82 -21.07 4.04
CA GLU A 299 0.74 -22.51 4.28
C GLU A 299 2.12 -23.17 4.27
N GLN A 300 3.02 -22.78 3.36
CA GLN A 300 4.39 -23.29 3.32
C GLN A 300 5.22 -22.86 4.53
N LEU A 301 5.00 -21.67 5.08
CA LEU A 301 5.68 -21.21 6.30
C LEU A 301 5.22 -21.96 7.55
N LEU A 302 3.93 -22.33 7.61
CA LEU A 302 3.36 -23.07 8.75
C LEU A 302 3.71 -24.56 8.78
N THR A 303 4.17 -25.11 7.66
CA THR A 303 4.52 -26.54 7.54
C THR A 303 5.99 -26.83 7.81
N LYS A 304 6.79 -25.82 8.09
CA LYS A 304 8.20 -25.89 8.48
C LYS A 304 8.38 -25.73 9.98
#